data_0a128ba713dc83c1f06aeb2e08002b92
#
_entry.id   0a128ba713dc83c1f06aeb2e08002b92
#
_cell.length_a   1.000
_cell.length_b   1.000
_cell.length_c   1.000
_cell.angle_alpha   90.00
_cell.angle_beta   90.00
_cell.angle_gamma   90.00
#
_symmetry.space_group_name_H-M   'P 1'
#
loop_
_entity.id
_entity.type
_entity.pdbx_description
1 polymer ?
#
loop_
_entity_poly.entity_id
_entity_poly.type
_entity_poly.pdbx_seq_one_letter_code
_entity_poly.pdbx_strand_id
1 'polypeptide(L)'
;MIEEGLVVFNSTHDSIKADNICAERKIDASLIPTHPSIAAGCGVMLKIAWEKFDTLVKMLVDEQIEYKGLYYSRKAGIKRIVTELEDYKLK
;
A
#
# COMPACT_ATOMS: atom_id res chain seq x y z
N MET A 1 -9.70 14.23 -8.86
CA MET A 1 -9.13 13.81 -7.57
C MET A 1 -8.90 12.30 -7.61
N ILE A 2 -7.72 11.86 -7.20
CA ILE A 2 -7.32 10.45 -7.25
C ILE A 2 -7.23 9.92 -5.82
N GLU A 3 -7.97 8.84 -5.56
CA GLU A 3 -7.94 8.17 -4.26
C GLU A 3 -7.20 6.85 -4.39
N GLU A 4 -6.27 6.61 -3.48
CA GLU A 4 -5.41 5.43 -3.51
C GLU A 4 -5.21 4.86 -2.11
N GLY A 5 -4.91 3.57 -2.05
CA GLY A 5 -4.47 2.94 -0.82
C GLY A 5 -2.97 2.72 -0.88
N LEU A 6 -2.31 2.85 0.26
CA LEU A 6 -0.87 2.68 0.37
C LEU A 6 -0.56 1.65 1.44
N VAL A 7 0.41 0.79 1.17
CA VAL A 7 0.89 -0.19 2.15
C VAL A 7 2.37 0.03 2.36
N VAL A 8 2.75 0.25 3.61
CA VAL A 8 4.15 0.43 4.01
C VAL A 8 4.63 -0.85 4.67
N PHE A 9 5.82 -1.31 4.31
CA PHE A 9 6.38 -2.56 4.81
C PHE A 9 7.55 -2.32 5.75
N ASN A 10 7.84 -3.32 6.59
CA ASN A 10 8.99 -3.25 7.50
C ASN A 10 10.32 -3.48 6.78
N SER A 11 10.30 -4.22 5.68
CA SER A 11 11.52 -4.54 4.96
C SER A 11 11.32 -4.44 3.45
N THR A 12 12.41 -4.16 2.74
CA THR A 12 12.40 -4.14 1.28
C THR A 12 12.05 -5.53 0.73
N HIS A 13 12.50 -6.58 1.42
CA HIS A 13 12.19 -7.96 1.02
C HIS A 13 10.67 -8.19 0.96
N ASP A 14 9.94 -7.78 1.99
CA ASP A 14 8.50 -7.94 2.04
C ASP A 14 7.80 -7.13 0.96
N SER A 15 8.26 -5.92 0.70
CA SER A 15 7.65 -5.08 -0.34
C SER A 15 7.85 -5.68 -1.72
N ILE A 16 9.02 -6.22 -2.02
CA ILE A 16 9.30 -6.86 -3.30
C ILE A 16 8.48 -8.14 -3.46
N LYS A 17 8.39 -8.93 -2.38
CA LYS A 17 7.58 -10.16 -2.40
C LYS A 17 6.12 -9.83 -2.69
N ALA A 18 5.58 -8.81 -2.04
CA ALA A 18 4.19 -8.38 -2.28
C ALA A 18 4.00 -7.90 -3.73
N ASP A 19 4.93 -7.13 -4.25
CA ASP A 19 4.86 -6.64 -5.62
C ASP A 19 4.87 -7.80 -6.62
N ASN A 20 5.72 -8.80 -6.42
CA ASN A 20 5.79 -9.96 -7.29
C ASN A 20 4.49 -10.75 -7.29
N ILE A 21 3.88 -10.94 -6.11
CA ILE A 21 2.60 -11.66 -6.01
C ILE A 21 1.49 -10.85 -6.67
N CYS A 22 1.49 -9.53 -6.54
CA CYS A 22 0.54 -8.69 -7.24
C CYS A 22 0.63 -8.89 -8.75
N ALA A 23 1.85 -8.95 -9.29
CA ALA A 23 2.05 -9.19 -10.72
C ALA A 23 1.51 -10.55 -11.13
N GLU A 24 1.76 -11.60 -10.35
CA GLU A 24 1.28 -12.95 -10.63
C GLU A 24 -0.25 -13.02 -10.61
N ARG A 25 -0.89 -12.33 -9.68
CA ARG A 25 -2.35 -12.36 -9.51
C ARG A 25 -3.06 -11.26 -10.31
N LYS A 26 -2.31 -10.50 -11.10
CA LYS A 26 -2.85 -9.38 -11.89
C LYS A 26 -3.55 -8.34 -11.03
N ILE A 27 -2.98 -8.08 -9.84
CA ILE A 27 -3.40 -6.99 -8.97
C ILE A 27 -2.62 -5.77 -9.39
N ASP A 28 -3.32 -4.71 -9.78
CA ASP A 28 -2.70 -3.51 -10.35
C ASP A 28 -2.17 -2.58 -9.25
N ALA A 29 -1.10 -3.00 -8.60
CA ALA A 29 -0.41 -2.22 -7.59
C ALA A 29 1.01 -1.91 -8.06
N SER A 30 1.58 -0.81 -7.58
CA SER A 30 2.91 -0.36 -7.97
C SER A 30 3.75 0.02 -6.76
N LEU A 31 5.05 -0.27 -6.81
CA LEU A 31 5.98 0.24 -5.80
C LEU A 31 6.34 1.67 -6.13
N ILE A 32 6.25 2.55 -5.14
CA ILE A 32 6.63 3.95 -5.27
C ILE A 32 7.46 4.35 -4.04
N PRO A 33 8.22 5.45 -4.10
CA PRO A 33 8.94 5.94 -2.93
C PRO A 33 7.97 6.31 -1.81
N THR A 34 8.37 6.04 -0.57
CA THR A 34 7.55 6.36 0.60
C THR A 34 7.34 7.87 0.71
N HIS A 35 6.09 8.29 0.95
CA HIS A 35 5.75 9.70 1.10
C HIS A 35 6.48 10.30 2.31
N PRO A 36 6.98 11.54 2.20
CA PRO A 36 7.73 12.17 3.31
C PRO A 36 6.96 12.29 4.62
N SER A 37 5.62 12.33 4.57
CA SER A 37 4.81 12.41 5.79
C SER A 37 4.73 11.07 6.52
N ILE A 38 5.15 9.97 5.90
CA ILE A 38 5.14 8.65 6.52
C ILE A 38 6.49 8.39 7.13
N ALA A 39 6.53 8.28 8.46
CA ALA A 39 7.77 8.04 9.18
C ALA A 39 8.16 6.56 9.05
N ALA A 40 9.43 6.33 8.73
CA ALA A 40 10.06 5.01 8.72
C ALA A 40 9.42 4.01 7.75
N GLY A 41 10.07 2.90 7.57
CA GLY A 41 9.72 1.86 6.62
C GLY A 41 10.94 1.55 5.79
N CYS A 42 10.77 0.79 4.73
CA CYS A 42 11.88 0.36 3.88
C CYS A 42 12.21 1.32 2.73
N GLY A 43 11.57 2.49 2.69
CA GLY A 43 11.81 3.49 1.66
C GLY A 43 10.89 3.39 0.45
N VAL A 44 10.14 2.30 0.33
CA VAL A 44 9.16 2.11 -0.75
C VAL A 44 7.83 1.65 -0.16
N MET A 45 6.75 1.88 -0.89
CA MET A 45 5.42 1.46 -0.48
C MET A 45 4.64 1.01 -1.69
N LEU A 46 3.62 0.17 -1.50
CA LEU A 46 2.72 -0.24 -2.57
C LEU A 46 1.57 0.75 -2.67
N LYS A 47 1.25 1.13 -3.89
CA LYS A 47 0.15 2.01 -4.22
C LYS A 47 -0.86 1.27 -5.08
N ILE A 48 -2.14 1.41 -4.78
CA ILE A 48 -3.22 0.79 -5.55
C ILE A 48 -4.44 1.72 -5.53
N ALA A 49 -5.29 1.62 -6.54
CA ALA A 49 -6.55 2.36 -6.57
C ALA A 49 -7.35 2.03 -5.30
N TRP A 50 -7.95 3.05 -4.69
CA TRP A 50 -8.66 2.87 -3.41
C TRP A 50 -9.73 1.79 -3.48
N GLU A 51 -10.47 1.72 -4.57
CA GLU A 51 -11.54 0.74 -4.73
C GLU A 51 -11.05 -0.71 -4.74
N LYS A 52 -9.76 -0.94 -4.98
CA LYS A 52 -9.15 -2.27 -4.99
C LYS A 52 -8.29 -2.55 -3.78
N PHE A 53 -8.29 -1.64 -2.81
CA PHE A 53 -7.42 -1.76 -1.64
C PHE A 53 -7.73 -3.02 -0.82
N ASP A 54 -9.01 -3.35 -0.65
CA ASP A 54 -9.41 -4.57 0.07
C ASP A 54 -8.79 -5.83 -0.57
N THR A 55 -8.76 -5.87 -1.90
CA THR A 55 -8.17 -7.01 -2.62
C THR A 55 -6.69 -7.15 -2.30
N LEU A 56 -5.98 -6.03 -2.25
CA LEU A 56 -4.56 -6.03 -1.92
C LEU A 56 -4.33 -6.48 -0.47
N VAL A 57 -5.05 -5.90 0.48
CA VAL A 57 -4.87 -6.24 1.89
C VAL A 57 -5.23 -7.70 2.14
N LYS A 58 -6.30 -8.21 1.51
CA LYS A 58 -6.68 -9.60 1.63
C LYS A 58 -5.57 -10.52 1.11
N MET A 59 -4.95 -10.16 0.00
CA MET A 59 -3.82 -10.94 -0.52
C MET A 59 -2.66 -10.97 0.47
N LEU A 60 -2.33 -9.82 1.08
CA LEU A 60 -1.24 -9.76 2.05
C LEU A 60 -1.52 -10.66 3.26
N VAL A 61 -2.76 -10.69 3.74
CA VAL A 61 -3.16 -11.56 4.85
C VAL A 61 -3.08 -13.02 4.43
N ASP A 62 -3.62 -13.37 3.27
CA ASP A 62 -3.63 -14.75 2.76
C ASP A 62 -2.21 -15.28 2.54
N GLU A 63 -1.29 -14.43 2.07
CA GLU A 63 0.11 -14.82 1.81
C GLU A 63 1.00 -14.63 3.03
N GLN A 64 0.43 -14.22 4.15
CA GLN A 64 1.15 -14.01 5.41
C GLN A 64 2.33 -13.04 5.26
N ILE A 65 2.12 -11.99 4.47
CA ILE A 65 3.11 -10.93 4.31
C ILE A 65 2.83 -9.85 5.34
N GLU A 66 3.79 -9.59 6.21
CA GLU A 66 3.67 -8.56 7.22
C GLU A 66 3.79 -7.17 6.60
N TYR A 67 3.02 -6.23 7.11
CA TYR A 67 3.14 -4.83 6.71
C TYR A 67 3.17 -3.95 7.96
N LYS A 68 3.77 -2.78 7.83
CA LYS A 68 3.93 -1.85 8.94
C LYS A 68 2.72 -0.95 9.11
N GLY A 69 2.11 -0.52 8.01
CA GLY A 69 0.97 0.36 8.09
C GLY A 69 0.18 0.42 6.80
N LEU A 70 -1.09 0.79 6.94
CA LEU A 70 -2.00 0.99 5.82
C LEU A 70 -2.41 2.45 5.81
N TYR A 71 -2.49 3.05 4.63
CA TYR A 71 -2.78 4.47 4.49
C TYR A 71 -3.79 4.71 3.38
N TYR A 72 -4.62 5.73 3.57
CA TYR A 72 -5.47 6.28 2.53
C TYR A 72 -4.77 7.52 1.97
N SER A 73 -4.73 7.64 0.66
CA SER A 73 -4.10 8.76 -0.01
C SER A 73 -5.09 9.43 -0.96
N ARG A 74 -5.12 10.75 -0.92
CA ARG A 74 -5.94 11.56 -1.82
C ARG A 74 -5.04 12.55 -2.53
N LYS A 75 -5.03 12.50 -3.85
CA LYS A 75 -4.19 13.38 -4.67
C LYS A 75 -5.05 14.34 -5.44
N ALA A 76 -4.78 15.63 -5.31
CA ALA A 76 -5.43 16.70 -6.04
C ALA A 76 -4.33 17.58 -6.64
N GLY A 77 -4.21 17.56 -7.99
CA GLY A 77 -3.11 18.23 -8.66
C GLY A 77 -1.78 17.63 -8.27
N ILE A 78 -0.85 18.45 -7.78
CA ILE A 78 0.47 18.00 -7.35
C ILE A 78 0.51 17.67 -5.86
N LYS A 79 -0.58 17.89 -5.14
CA LYS A 79 -0.62 17.72 -3.69
C LYS A 79 -1.23 16.37 -3.32
N ARG A 80 -0.56 15.64 -2.44
CA ARG A 80 -1.04 14.36 -1.91
C ARG A 80 -1.24 14.47 -0.40
N ILE A 81 -2.43 14.10 0.07
CA ILE A 81 -2.73 14.05 1.50
C ILE A 81 -2.83 12.58 1.88
N VAL A 82 -2.07 12.19 2.91
CA VAL A 82 -1.97 10.80 3.36
C VAL A 82 -2.51 10.69 4.78
N THR A 83 -3.41 9.73 5.00
CA THR A 83 -4.03 9.49 6.30
C THR A 83 -3.82 8.04 6.71
N GLU A 84 -3.30 7.82 7.91
CA GLU A 84 -3.10 6.47 8.43
C GLU A 84 -4.42 5.81 8.75
N LEU A 85 -4.55 4.53 8.39
CA LEU A 85 -5.71 3.71 8.68
C LEU A 85 -5.39 2.80 9.86
N GLU A 86 -5.82 3.20 11.08
CA GLU A 86 -5.45 2.48 12.30
C GLU A 86 -6.22 1.19 12.48
N ASP A 87 -7.51 1.18 12.18
CA ASP A 87 -8.37 0.02 12.40
C ASP A 87 -9.01 -0.47 11.10
N TYR A 88 -8.21 -0.64 10.06
CA TYR A 88 -8.73 -1.07 8.78
C TYR A 88 -9.27 -2.50 8.87
N LYS A 89 -10.52 -2.70 8.47
CA LYS A 89 -11.16 -4.01 8.45
C LYS A 89 -11.52 -4.41 7.04
N LEU A 90 -11.20 -5.65 6.70
CA LEU A 90 -11.58 -6.22 5.40
C LEU A 90 -13.10 -6.40 5.34
N LYS A 91 -13.65 -6.08 4.20
CA LYS A 91 -15.09 -6.24 3.94
C LYS A 91 -15.42 -7.65 3.49
#